data_8ddac8f6039b0fa626067c6678d1a0d6
#
_entry.id   8ddac8f6039b0fa626067c6678d1a0d6
#
_cell.length_a   1.000
_cell.length_b   1.000
_cell.length_c   1.000
_cell.angle_alpha   90.00
_cell.angle_beta   90.00
_cell.angle_gamma   90.00
#
_symmetry.space_group_name_H-M   'P 1'
#
loop_
_entity.id
_entity.type
_entity.pdbx_description
1 polymer ?
#
loop_
_entity_poly.entity_id
_entity_poly.type
_entity_poly.pdbx_seq_one_letter_code
_entity_poly.pdbx_strand_id
1 'polypeptide(L)'
;MALDPKSEGHLFQIEAGTEGRLKGHKFEEVVTEELNNIDFMSGNTFIECVKPNVYHGNPANALVSHISQDKGKQIDRLNAYWLGGLATARAGDNILNENGEKITGSKSDILMDVEYEDGTNEKIGVSAKACSNNAQMALTTVSVFCGMLRENGIDVSDDAEIGLKMFCGEVGYRPIDGYVPKDMSNVPQDRKARQDRWFWEELSNQVKQEWEKIFTENQLKITMMLLQCARTYKTDSYKPTYILHECEKHSDIGNCKVAVMSVEEFATYSQLFDSFGIKEKRISKGSYKGIDMAIHQYPHFGFIQFQPIGNQQNFSELQFNLKSKYYNKFKALLDKANEQNKGEE
;
A
#
# COMPACT_ATOMS: atom_id res chain seq x y z
N MET A 1 -14.23 17.70 1.58
CA MET A 1 -15.70 17.68 1.56
C MET A 1 -16.17 16.41 2.25
N ALA A 2 -17.17 16.50 3.12
CA ALA A 2 -17.81 15.32 3.69
C ALA A 2 -18.48 14.52 2.56
N LEU A 3 -18.39 13.20 2.62
CA LEU A 3 -19.08 12.33 1.66
C LEU A 3 -20.58 12.30 2.03
N ASP A 4 -21.42 12.40 1.02
CA ASP A 4 -22.88 12.32 1.20
C ASP A 4 -23.33 10.85 1.01
N PRO A 5 -23.77 10.14 2.07
CA PRO A 5 -24.10 8.74 1.99
C PRO A 5 -25.37 8.49 1.17
N LYS A 6 -25.31 7.52 0.26
CA LYS A 6 -26.43 7.12 -0.60
C LYS A 6 -27.32 6.03 0.00
N SER A 7 -26.87 5.40 1.10
CA SER A 7 -27.57 4.34 1.81
C SER A 7 -26.95 4.14 3.19
N GLU A 8 -27.63 3.43 4.10
CA GLU A 8 -27.07 3.05 5.40
C GLU A 8 -25.78 2.22 5.26
N GLY A 9 -25.75 1.29 4.33
CA GLY A 9 -24.53 0.50 4.06
C GLY A 9 -23.37 1.35 3.53
N HIS A 10 -23.65 2.42 2.79
CA HIS A 10 -22.64 3.38 2.35
C HIS A 10 -22.14 4.25 3.53
N LEU A 11 -23.06 4.74 4.37
CA LEU A 11 -22.70 5.47 5.60
C LEU A 11 -21.77 4.63 6.49
N PHE A 12 -22.15 3.38 6.78
CA PHE A 12 -21.34 2.47 7.57
C PHE A 12 -19.93 2.29 7.00
N GLN A 13 -19.77 2.22 5.68
CA GLN A 13 -18.44 2.09 5.08
C GLN A 13 -17.61 3.38 5.13
N ILE A 14 -18.24 4.55 5.05
CA ILE A 14 -17.58 5.84 5.25
C ILE A 14 -17.07 5.94 6.69
N GLU A 15 -17.90 5.57 7.67
CA GLU A 15 -17.54 5.57 9.08
C GLU A 15 -16.40 4.60 9.39
N ALA A 16 -16.49 3.36 8.89
CA ALA A 16 -15.44 2.36 9.06
C ALA A 16 -14.09 2.80 8.41
N GLY A 17 -14.15 3.48 7.26
CA GLY A 17 -12.96 4.06 6.63
C GLY A 17 -12.34 5.19 7.45
N THR A 18 -13.17 6.03 8.08
CA THR A 18 -12.72 7.12 8.95
C THR A 18 -12.10 6.58 10.25
N GLU A 19 -12.75 5.61 10.88
CA GLU A 19 -12.23 4.94 12.08
C GLU A 19 -10.90 4.22 11.78
N GLY A 20 -10.80 3.52 10.66
CA GLY A 20 -9.56 2.87 10.22
C GLY A 20 -8.40 3.84 10.07
N ARG A 21 -8.66 5.02 9.49
CA ARG A 21 -7.64 6.08 9.36
C ARG A 21 -7.19 6.63 10.70
N LEU A 22 -8.11 6.89 11.61
CA LEU A 22 -7.78 7.39 12.95
C LEU A 22 -6.96 6.38 13.76
N LYS A 23 -7.28 5.09 13.65
CA LYS A 23 -6.50 4.01 14.25
C LYS A 23 -5.09 3.91 13.65
N GLY A 24 -4.96 4.10 12.33
CA GLY A 24 -3.67 4.16 11.64
C GLY A 24 -2.79 5.27 12.19
N HIS A 25 -3.29 6.49 12.21
CA HIS A 25 -2.56 7.66 12.74
C HIS A 25 -2.17 7.47 14.21
N LYS A 26 -3.04 6.86 15.04
CA LYS A 26 -2.69 6.60 16.44
C LYS A 26 -1.58 5.57 16.57
N PHE A 27 -1.55 4.53 15.73
CA PHE A 27 -0.46 3.55 15.72
C PHE A 27 0.87 4.21 15.33
N GLU A 28 0.89 5.02 14.27
CA GLU A 28 2.07 5.77 13.82
C GLU A 28 2.62 6.69 14.93
N GLU A 29 1.74 7.44 15.60
CA GLU A 29 2.08 8.34 16.70
C GLU A 29 2.71 7.58 17.87
N VAL A 30 2.06 6.49 18.34
CA VAL A 30 2.56 5.66 19.43
C VAL A 30 3.91 5.03 19.10
N VAL A 31 4.09 4.49 17.88
CA VAL A 31 5.38 3.93 17.47
C VAL A 31 6.47 5.01 17.46
N THR A 32 6.14 6.24 17.03
CA THR A 32 7.09 7.35 17.05
C THR A 32 7.50 7.72 18.49
N GLU A 33 6.55 7.75 19.42
CA GLU A 33 6.83 7.97 20.86
C GLU A 33 7.73 6.86 21.43
N GLU A 34 7.43 5.60 21.14
CA GLU A 34 8.22 4.45 21.59
C GLU A 34 9.65 4.47 21.02
N LEU A 35 9.82 4.85 19.73
CA LEU A 35 11.14 5.02 19.13
C LEU A 35 12.00 6.06 19.88
N ASN A 36 11.41 7.20 20.25
CA ASN A 36 12.10 8.25 20.97
C ASN A 36 12.40 7.91 22.45
N ASN A 37 11.73 6.87 22.98
CA ASN A 37 11.92 6.38 24.34
C ASN A 37 12.87 5.19 24.44
N ILE A 38 13.46 4.72 23.33
CA ILE A 38 14.39 3.61 23.36
C ILE A 38 15.66 4.02 24.11
N ASP A 39 16.01 3.23 25.12
CA ASP A 39 17.29 3.34 25.83
C ASP A 39 18.33 2.39 25.22
N PHE A 40 19.13 2.92 24.30
CA PHE A 40 20.19 2.16 23.62
C PHE A 40 21.30 1.71 24.57
N MET A 41 21.47 2.41 25.70
CA MET A 41 22.53 2.10 26.69
C MET A 41 22.19 0.85 27.52
N SER A 42 20.90 0.49 27.64
CA SER A 42 20.48 -0.67 28.44
C SER A 42 20.73 -2.03 27.77
N GLY A 43 21.03 -2.05 26.47
CA GLY A 43 21.20 -3.29 25.69
C GLY A 43 19.92 -4.10 25.46
N ASN A 44 18.78 -3.63 25.93
CA ASN A 44 17.48 -4.33 25.83
C ASN A 44 16.64 -3.93 24.61
N THR A 45 17.27 -3.39 23.57
CA THR A 45 16.57 -2.88 22.39
C THR A 45 16.20 -3.96 21.37
N PHE A 46 16.89 -5.10 21.40
CA PHE A 46 16.68 -6.16 20.42
C PHE A 46 15.58 -7.12 20.82
N ILE A 47 14.72 -7.46 19.87
CA ILE A 47 13.74 -8.51 20.00
C ILE A 47 13.96 -9.59 18.96
N GLU A 48 13.69 -10.83 19.35
CA GLU A 48 13.90 -11.99 18.48
C GLU A 48 12.90 -12.00 17.31
N CYS A 49 13.41 -12.33 16.14
CA CYS A 49 12.59 -12.56 14.96
C CYS A 49 11.98 -13.98 15.06
N VAL A 50 10.67 -14.07 15.25
CA VAL A 50 9.95 -15.36 15.42
C VAL A 50 9.82 -16.11 14.09
N LYS A 51 9.78 -15.36 12.98
CA LYS A 51 9.79 -15.86 11.60
C LYS A 51 10.54 -14.83 10.77
N PRO A 52 11.00 -15.20 9.57
CA PRO A 52 11.59 -14.20 8.71
C PRO A 52 10.71 -12.93 8.65
N ASN A 53 11.29 -11.79 8.95
CA ASN A 53 10.64 -10.48 8.95
C ASN A 53 9.42 -10.32 9.90
N VAL A 54 9.14 -11.28 10.77
CA VAL A 54 8.02 -11.21 11.73
C VAL A 54 8.54 -11.25 13.16
N TYR A 55 8.20 -10.24 13.92
CA TYR A 55 8.66 -10.00 15.30
C TYR A 55 7.48 -10.03 16.26
N HIS A 56 7.76 -10.41 17.51
CA HIS A 56 6.78 -10.37 18.60
C HIS A 56 7.30 -9.47 19.71
N GLY A 57 6.60 -8.39 19.99
CA GLY A 57 6.99 -7.40 21.01
C GLY A 57 6.66 -5.97 20.61
N ASN A 58 7.45 -5.02 21.12
CA ASN A 58 7.27 -3.61 20.81
C ASN A 58 7.65 -3.32 19.34
N PRO A 59 6.76 -2.69 18.54
CA PRO A 59 7.01 -2.36 17.14
C PRO A 59 8.25 -1.49 16.91
N ALA A 60 8.55 -0.57 17.83
CA ALA A 60 9.72 0.30 17.74
C ALA A 60 11.01 -0.52 17.86
N ASN A 61 11.07 -1.42 18.84
CA ASN A 61 12.22 -2.33 19.01
C ASN A 61 12.37 -3.29 17.83
N ALA A 62 11.24 -3.79 17.28
CA ALA A 62 11.25 -4.62 16.09
C ALA A 62 11.86 -3.89 14.88
N LEU A 63 11.46 -2.63 14.68
CA LEU A 63 11.95 -1.79 13.60
C LEU A 63 13.47 -1.54 13.74
N VAL A 64 13.93 -1.13 14.92
CA VAL A 64 15.34 -0.90 15.21
C VAL A 64 16.16 -2.18 15.03
N SER A 65 15.69 -3.32 15.56
CA SER A 65 16.37 -4.61 15.42
C SER A 65 16.51 -5.02 13.94
N HIS A 66 15.44 -4.84 13.16
CA HIS A 66 15.47 -5.18 11.73
C HIS A 66 16.41 -4.27 10.96
N ILE A 67 16.35 -2.95 11.18
CA ILE A 67 17.24 -1.98 10.51
C ILE A 67 18.69 -2.27 10.83
N SER A 68 19.04 -2.49 12.12
CA SER A 68 20.40 -2.82 12.52
C SER A 68 20.91 -4.09 11.85
N GLN A 69 20.06 -5.12 11.74
CA GLN A 69 20.39 -6.37 11.07
C GLN A 69 20.57 -6.19 9.56
N ASP A 70 19.64 -5.48 8.90
CA ASP A 70 19.68 -5.23 7.45
C ASP A 70 20.90 -4.39 7.05
N LYS A 71 21.24 -3.36 7.84
CA LYS A 71 22.40 -2.50 7.62
C LYS A 71 23.74 -3.12 8.09
N GLY A 72 23.69 -4.17 8.91
CA GLY A 72 24.88 -4.71 9.56
C GLY A 72 25.57 -3.72 10.51
N LYS A 73 24.81 -2.76 11.06
CA LYS A 73 25.28 -1.68 11.93
C LYS A 73 24.40 -1.56 13.17
N GLN A 74 25.01 -1.27 14.31
CA GLN A 74 24.26 -0.98 15.52
C GLN A 74 23.87 0.50 15.56
N ILE A 75 22.64 0.77 15.97
CA ILE A 75 22.13 2.13 16.18
C ILE A 75 22.55 2.57 17.58
N ASP A 76 23.25 3.72 17.67
CA ASP A 76 23.65 4.37 18.92
C ASP A 76 22.59 5.34 19.43
N ARG A 77 22.02 6.13 18.51
CA ARG A 77 20.95 7.11 18.80
C ARG A 77 19.98 7.24 17.65
N LEU A 78 18.76 7.64 17.96
CA LEU A 78 17.79 8.06 16.95
C LEU A 78 16.88 9.17 17.47
N ASN A 79 16.35 9.97 16.53
CA ASN A 79 15.21 10.85 16.75
C ASN A 79 14.15 10.51 15.72
N ALA A 80 12.94 10.24 16.17
CA ALA A 80 11.81 9.91 15.30
C ALA A 80 10.80 11.05 15.25
N TYR A 81 10.26 11.29 14.05
CA TYR A 81 9.27 12.33 13.77
C TYR A 81 8.04 11.71 13.11
N TRP A 82 6.86 12.01 13.64
CA TRP A 82 5.61 11.58 13.06
C TRP A 82 5.22 12.45 11.87
N LEU A 83 5.27 11.90 10.66
CA LEU A 83 4.92 12.58 9.41
C LEU A 83 3.44 12.41 9.01
N GLY A 84 2.76 11.37 9.47
CA GLY A 84 1.35 11.12 9.18
C GLY A 84 0.44 12.28 9.60
N GLY A 85 0.85 13.06 10.60
CA GLY A 85 0.15 14.28 11.04
C GLY A 85 0.27 15.49 10.10
N LEU A 86 1.22 15.54 9.19
CA LEU A 86 1.42 16.68 8.27
C LEU A 86 0.17 17.02 7.45
N ALA A 87 -0.53 16.00 6.96
CA ALA A 87 -1.76 16.15 6.17
C ALA A 87 -2.95 16.72 6.99
N THR A 88 -2.87 16.70 8.31
CA THR A 88 -3.94 17.12 9.23
C THR A 88 -3.63 18.41 9.98
N ALA A 89 -2.52 19.07 9.66
CA ALA A 89 -1.99 20.25 10.37
C ALA A 89 -1.77 20.02 11.89
N ARG A 90 -1.65 18.76 12.32
CA ARG A 90 -1.39 18.37 13.71
C ARG A 90 0.10 18.18 14.00
N ALA A 91 0.94 18.05 12.97
CA ALA A 91 2.39 17.99 13.13
C ALA A 91 2.87 19.37 13.56
N GLY A 92 3.19 19.52 14.85
CA GLY A 92 3.70 20.77 15.43
C GLY A 92 5.10 21.13 14.94
N ASP A 93 5.84 20.19 14.38
CA ASP A 93 7.24 20.37 14.02
C ASP A 93 7.43 20.81 12.57
N ASN A 94 8.27 21.81 12.37
CA ASN A 94 8.72 22.23 11.05
C ASN A 94 9.81 21.27 10.57
N ILE A 95 9.39 20.20 9.89
CA ILE A 95 10.32 19.26 9.28
C ILE A 95 10.78 19.87 7.96
N LEU A 96 12.08 20.01 7.81
CA LEU A 96 12.70 20.60 6.63
C LEU A 96 13.31 19.50 5.75
N ASN A 97 13.25 19.70 4.44
CA ASN A 97 14.00 18.89 3.50
C ASN A 97 15.51 19.24 3.54
N GLU A 98 16.31 18.55 2.74
CA GLU A 98 17.75 18.80 2.63
C GLU A 98 18.10 20.21 2.17
N ASN A 99 17.18 20.90 1.50
CA ASN A 99 17.34 22.28 1.04
C ASN A 99 16.87 23.32 2.09
N GLY A 100 16.43 22.88 3.27
CA GLY A 100 15.91 23.77 4.32
C GLY A 100 14.47 24.24 4.08
N GLU A 101 13.73 23.64 3.13
CA GLU A 101 12.35 23.97 2.85
C GLU A 101 11.40 23.10 3.68
N LYS A 102 10.31 23.69 4.16
CA LYS A 102 9.29 22.98 4.92
C LYS A 102 8.61 21.92 4.04
N ILE A 103 8.61 20.66 4.50
CA ILE A 103 7.81 19.61 3.87
C ILE A 103 6.36 19.71 4.32
N THR A 104 5.43 19.56 3.38
CA THR A 104 3.98 19.62 3.61
C THR A 104 3.29 18.26 3.49
N GLY A 105 4.02 17.23 3.13
CA GLY A 105 3.56 15.86 3.01
C GLY A 105 4.69 14.92 2.66
N SER A 106 4.55 13.69 3.05
CA SER A 106 5.46 12.58 2.73
C SER A 106 4.66 11.30 2.53
N LYS A 107 5.24 10.34 1.83
CA LYS A 107 4.75 8.96 1.76
C LYS A 107 5.15 8.17 3.00
N SER A 108 6.22 8.58 3.68
CA SER A 108 6.58 8.04 4.99
C SER A 108 5.60 8.51 6.05
N ASP A 109 5.23 7.62 6.92
CA ASP A 109 4.40 7.88 8.10
C ASP A 109 5.27 8.31 9.29
N ILE A 110 6.52 7.81 9.33
CA ILE A 110 7.55 8.13 10.32
C ILE A 110 8.87 8.44 9.61
N LEU A 111 9.61 9.45 10.09
CA LEU A 111 10.98 9.76 9.71
C LEU A 111 11.89 9.50 10.91
N MET A 112 12.98 8.80 10.72
CA MET A 112 13.99 8.55 11.73
C MET A 112 15.32 9.20 11.31
N ASP A 113 15.89 10.03 12.17
CA ASP A 113 17.30 10.43 12.11
C ASP A 113 18.09 9.45 12.95
N VAL A 114 18.91 8.63 12.30
CA VAL A 114 19.64 7.52 12.93
C VAL A 114 21.14 7.85 12.94
N GLU A 115 21.78 7.68 14.09
CA GLU A 115 23.22 7.70 14.28
C GLU A 115 23.67 6.28 14.65
N TYR A 116 24.64 5.75 13.92
CA TYR A 116 25.21 4.42 14.17
C TYR A 116 26.47 4.51 15.02
N GLU A 117 26.83 3.42 15.73
CA GLU A 117 28.05 3.34 16.57
C GLU A 117 29.34 3.66 15.81
N ASP A 118 29.36 3.49 14.49
CA ASP A 118 30.51 3.85 13.64
C ASP A 118 30.56 5.35 13.32
N GLY A 119 29.66 6.16 13.87
CA GLY A 119 29.58 7.62 13.69
C GLY A 119 28.92 8.05 12.38
N THR A 120 28.43 7.11 11.56
CA THR A 120 27.65 7.44 10.36
C THR A 120 26.20 7.78 10.69
N ASN A 121 25.58 8.66 9.89
CA ASN A 121 24.20 9.10 10.07
C ASN A 121 23.37 8.79 8.84
N GLU A 122 22.09 8.49 9.04
CA GLU A 122 21.15 8.23 7.94
C GLU A 122 19.73 8.73 8.31
N LYS A 123 19.01 9.26 7.33
CA LYS A 123 17.57 9.54 7.44
C LYS A 123 16.78 8.39 6.85
N ILE A 124 15.93 7.77 7.66
CA ILE A 124 15.16 6.58 7.29
C ILE A 124 13.68 6.91 7.31
N GLY A 125 13.03 6.81 6.15
CA GLY A 125 11.58 6.90 6.03
C GLY A 125 10.92 5.54 6.26
N VAL A 126 9.85 5.51 7.04
CA VAL A 126 9.09 4.29 7.35
C VAL A 126 7.63 4.47 6.99
N SER A 127 7.07 3.50 6.26
CA SER A 127 5.63 3.40 6.05
C SER A 127 5.03 2.45 7.08
N ALA A 128 4.29 3.00 8.04
CA ALA A 128 3.62 2.23 9.08
C ALA A 128 2.20 1.84 8.65
N LYS A 129 1.81 0.59 8.91
CA LYS A 129 0.48 0.07 8.61
C LYS A 129 -0.13 -0.57 9.84
N ALA A 130 -1.22 0.00 10.33
CA ALA A 130 -2.00 -0.61 11.39
C ALA A 130 -2.68 -1.89 10.91
N CYS A 131 -2.94 -2.81 11.85
CA CYS A 131 -3.59 -4.08 11.61
C CYS A 131 -4.92 -3.89 10.89
N SER A 132 -4.99 -4.43 9.68
CA SER A 132 -6.23 -4.54 8.94
C SER A 132 -6.18 -5.72 7.98
N ASN A 133 -7.35 -6.20 7.60
CA ASN A 133 -7.45 -7.29 6.63
C ASN A 133 -6.98 -6.89 5.21
N ASN A 134 -6.95 -5.60 4.89
CA ASN A 134 -6.54 -5.07 3.58
C ASN A 134 -5.95 -3.67 3.79
N ALA A 135 -4.75 -3.58 4.38
CA ALA A 135 -4.09 -2.30 4.59
C ALA A 135 -3.86 -1.57 3.26
N GLN A 136 -4.29 -0.32 3.19
CA GLN A 136 -4.09 0.51 2.00
C GLN A 136 -2.63 0.89 1.86
N MET A 137 -2.03 0.54 0.72
CA MET A 137 -0.67 0.95 0.35
C MET A 137 -0.64 2.29 -0.35
N ALA A 138 -1.50 2.44 -1.36
CA ALA A 138 -1.54 3.63 -2.17
C ALA A 138 -2.96 3.92 -2.65
N LEU A 139 -3.22 5.19 -2.85
CA LEU A 139 -4.42 5.74 -3.47
C LEU A 139 -3.98 6.76 -4.50
N THR A 140 -4.40 6.60 -5.76
CA THR A 140 -4.01 7.49 -6.85
C THR A 140 -5.08 7.56 -7.92
N THR A 141 -5.16 8.66 -8.66
CA THR A 141 -6.02 8.73 -9.84
C THR A 141 -5.41 7.89 -10.96
N VAL A 142 -6.26 7.43 -11.89
CA VAL A 142 -5.80 6.64 -13.05
C VAL A 142 -4.74 7.40 -13.86
N SER A 143 -5.00 8.66 -14.16
CA SER A 143 -4.07 9.48 -14.96
C SER A 143 -2.72 9.69 -14.27
N VAL A 144 -2.71 9.88 -12.93
CA VAL A 144 -1.45 9.97 -12.16
C VAL A 144 -0.72 8.63 -12.18
N PHE A 145 -1.42 7.53 -12.00
CA PHE A 145 -0.80 6.20 -12.03
C PHE A 145 -0.18 5.89 -13.39
N CYS A 146 -0.93 6.08 -14.47
CA CYS A 146 -0.42 5.88 -15.84
C CYS A 146 0.75 6.84 -16.16
N GLY A 147 0.68 8.08 -15.71
CA GLY A 147 1.77 9.04 -15.82
C GLY A 147 3.04 8.57 -15.11
N MET A 148 2.92 8.05 -13.87
CA MET A 148 4.04 7.47 -13.14
C MET A 148 4.67 6.28 -13.88
N LEU A 149 3.85 5.40 -14.47
CA LEU A 149 4.35 4.27 -15.25
C LEU A 149 5.17 4.75 -16.44
N ARG A 150 4.63 5.67 -17.25
CA ARG A 150 5.31 6.23 -18.44
C ARG A 150 6.61 6.95 -18.08
N GLU A 151 6.62 7.76 -17.02
CA GLU A 151 7.83 8.44 -16.52
C GLU A 151 8.93 7.47 -16.07
N ASN A 152 8.54 6.27 -15.71
CA ASN A 152 9.47 5.19 -15.36
C ASN A 152 9.77 4.25 -16.52
N GLY A 153 9.46 4.62 -17.77
CA GLY A 153 9.75 3.83 -18.96
C GLY A 153 8.86 2.59 -19.11
N ILE A 154 7.66 2.59 -18.53
CA ILE A 154 6.66 1.55 -18.70
C ILE A 154 5.57 2.13 -19.61
N ASP A 155 5.49 1.61 -20.82
CA ASP A 155 4.50 2.05 -21.79
C ASP A 155 3.09 1.63 -21.38
N VAL A 156 2.16 2.56 -21.49
CA VAL A 156 0.73 2.35 -21.27
C VAL A 156 -0.01 2.98 -22.43
N SER A 157 -0.75 2.20 -23.18
CA SER A 157 -1.55 2.71 -24.29
C SER A 157 -2.73 3.56 -23.79
N ASP A 158 -3.27 4.40 -24.68
CA ASP A 158 -4.46 5.19 -24.38
C ASP A 158 -5.67 4.28 -24.11
N ASP A 159 -5.81 3.16 -24.83
CA ASP A 159 -6.91 2.21 -24.62
C ASP A 159 -6.78 1.50 -23.26
N ALA A 160 -5.56 1.16 -22.80
CA ALA A 160 -5.33 0.64 -21.44
C ALA A 160 -5.67 1.66 -20.36
N GLU A 161 -5.25 2.92 -20.51
CA GLU A 161 -5.61 3.99 -19.58
C GLU A 161 -7.13 4.20 -19.52
N ILE A 162 -7.79 4.28 -20.69
CA ILE A 162 -9.25 4.39 -20.79
C ILE A 162 -9.92 3.21 -20.08
N GLY A 163 -9.43 1.98 -20.27
CA GLY A 163 -9.94 0.81 -19.57
C GLY A 163 -9.89 0.92 -18.05
N LEU A 164 -8.81 1.45 -17.48
CA LEU A 164 -8.77 1.73 -16.03
C LEU A 164 -9.71 2.87 -15.62
N LYS A 165 -9.88 3.92 -16.43
CA LYS A 165 -10.87 4.99 -16.17
C LYS A 165 -12.28 4.44 -16.14
N MET A 166 -12.62 3.53 -17.06
CA MET A 166 -13.87 2.79 -17.08
C MET A 166 -14.05 1.95 -15.80
N PHE A 167 -13.02 1.18 -15.44
CA PHE A 167 -13.01 0.32 -14.25
C PHE A 167 -13.16 1.12 -12.95
N CYS A 168 -12.53 2.28 -12.86
CA CYS A 168 -12.64 3.18 -11.72
C CYS A 168 -13.94 3.99 -11.70
N GLY A 169 -14.67 4.08 -12.80
CA GLY A 169 -15.87 4.91 -12.92
C GLY A 169 -15.55 6.41 -12.98
N GLU A 170 -14.49 6.77 -13.72
CA GLU A 170 -14.17 8.18 -13.97
C GLU A 170 -15.26 8.86 -14.79
N VAL A 171 -15.60 10.10 -14.43
CA VAL A 171 -16.63 10.89 -15.13
C VAL A 171 -16.28 11.01 -16.61
N GLY A 172 -17.25 10.78 -17.48
CA GLY A 172 -17.09 10.73 -18.93
C GLY A 172 -16.79 9.33 -19.47
N TYR A 173 -16.47 8.34 -18.61
CA TYR A 173 -16.19 6.95 -19.00
C TYR A 173 -17.16 5.94 -18.39
N ARG A 174 -18.25 6.40 -17.76
CA ARG A 174 -19.24 5.56 -17.08
C ARG A 174 -20.43 5.24 -18.00
N PRO A 175 -21.09 4.09 -17.78
CA PRO A 175 -22.35 3.81 -18.49
C PRO A 175 -23.40 4.91 -18.31
N ILE A 176 -23.53 5.47 -17.10
CA ILE A 176 -24.47 6.55 -16.80
C ILE A 176 -24.17 7.85 -17.55
N ASP A 177 -22.95 8.05 -18.00
CA ASP A 177 -22.54 9.20 -18.80
C ASP A 177 -22.83 9.00 -20.30
N GLY A 178 -23.38 7.84 -20.67
CA GLY A 178 -23.60 7.45 -22.05
C GLY A 178 -22.35 6.94 -22.76
N TYR A 179 -21.26 6.67 -22.02
CA TYR A 179 -20.04 6.14 -22.61
C TYR A 179 -20.24 4.71 -23.11
N VAL A 180 -19.86 4.45 -24.35
CA VAL A 180 -19.88 3.13 -24.96
C VAL A 180 -18.43 2.72 -25.31
N PRO A 181 -17.90 1.63 -24.74
CA PRO A 181 -16.59 1.12 -25.10
C PRO A 181 -16.48 0.78 -26.59
N LYS A 182 -15.31 0.95 -27.19
CA LYS A 182 -15.04 0.58 -28.58
C LYS A 182 -15.29 -0.91 -28.85
N ASP A 183 -15.00 -1.75 -27.86
CA ASP A 183 -15.23 -3.19 -27.90
C ASP A 183 -16.19 -3.58 -26.77
N MET A 184 -17.35 -4.08 -27.16
CA MET A 184 -18.44 -4.52 -26.29
C MET A 184 -18.55 -6.05 -26.18
N SER A 185 -17.58 -6.79 -26.73
CA SER A 185 -17.64 -8.27 -26.82
C SER A 185 -17.79 -8.97 -25.46
N ASN A 186 -17.25 -8.37 -24.40
CA ASN A 186 -17.34 -8.89 -23.03
C ASN A 186 -18.50 -8.31 -22.21
N VAL A 187 -19.29 -7.41 -22.78
CA VAL A 187 -20.39 -6.77 -22.06
C VAL A 187 -21.70 -7.56 -22.34
N PRO A 188 -22.39 -8.06 -21.29
CA PRO A 188 -23.67 -8.74 -21.47
C PRO A 188 -24.70 -7.84 -22.14
N GLN A 189 -25.48 -8.40 -23.06
CA GLN A 189 -26.56 -7.66 -23.78
C GLN A 189 -27.63 -7.14 -22.82
N ASP A 190 -27.91 -7.91 -21.76
CA ASP A 190 -28.89 -7.58 -20.73
C ASP A 190 -28.23 -7.04 -19.46
N ARG A 191 -27.14 -6.28 -19.60
CA ARG A 191 -26.34 -5.75 -18.53
C ARG A 191 -27.16 -5.07 -17.43
N LYS A 192 -27.22 -5.69 -16.26
CA LYS A 192 -27.92 -5.19 -15.05
C LYS A 192 -26.94 -4.65 -14.01
N ALA A 193 -25.65 -4.53 -14.36
CA ALA A 193 -24.62 -4.06 -13.48
C ALA A 193 -24.76 -2.56 -13.15
N ARG A 194 -23.96 -2.10 -12.18
CA ARG A 194 -23.89 -0.69 -11.78
C ARG A 194 -23.68 0.21 -13.00
N GLN A 195 -24.32 1.37 -12.98
CA GLN A 195 -24.22 2.34 -14.06
C GLN A 195 -23.10 3.36 -13.83
N ASP A 196 -22.49 3.36 -12.66
CA ASP A 196 -21.44 4.31 -12.26
C ASP A 196 -20.02 3.83 -12.56
N ARG A 197 -19.84 2.63 -13.07
CA ARG A 197 -18.57 2.08 -13.55
C ARG A 197 -18.76 0.82 -14.39
N TRP A 198 -17.68 0.41 -15.08
CA TRP A 198 -17.55 -0.90 -15.71
C TRP A 198 -16.82 -1.86 -14.76
N PHE A 199 -17.07 -3.15 -14.88
CA PHE A 199 -16.32 -4.16 -14.13
C PHE A 199 -15.12 -4.66 -14.95
N TRP A 200 -14.14 -5.27 -14.26
CA TRP A 200 -12.95 -5.78 -14.93
C TRP A 200 -13.28 -6.79 -16.04
N GLU A 201 -14.20 -7.70 -15.80
CA GLU A 201 -14.68 -8.70 -16.78
C GLU A 201 -15.29 -8.08 -18.02
N GLU A 202 -15.83 -6.88 -17.94
CA GLU A 202 -16.48 -6.16 -19.05
C GLU A 202 -15.47 -5.40 -19.94
N LEU A 203 -14.21 -5.26 -19.51
CA LEU A 203 -13.15 -4.63 -20.31
C LEU A 203 -12.80 -5.53 -21.51
N SER A 204 -12.35 -4.93 -22.61
CA SER A 204 -11.89 -5.68 -23.76
C SER A 204 -10.73 -6.63 -23.42
N ASN A 205 -10.61 -7.72 -24.16
CA ASN A 205 -9.53 -8.67 -23.93
C ASN A 205 -8.15 -8.02 -24.18
N GLN A 206 -8.05 -7.13 -25.16
CA GLN A 206 -6.82 -6.39 -25.44
C GLN A 206 -6.36 -5.56 -24.23
N VAL A 207 -7.27 -4.80 -23.63
CA VAL A 207 -6.99 -3.99 -22.43
C VAL A 207 -6.56 -4.88 -21.25
N LYS A 208 -7.27 -5.98 -21.02
CA LYS A 208 -6.93 -6.93 -19.94
C LYS A 208 -5.56 -7.55 -20.14
N GLN A 209 -5.21 -7.98 -21.36
CA GLN A 209 -3.92 -8.57 -21.69
C GLN A 209 -2.77 -7.55 -21.57
N GLU A 210 -3.00 -6.30 -21.98
CA GLU A 210 -1.99 -5.26 -21.83
C GLU A 210 -1.70 -5.00 -20.35
N TRP A 211 -2.70 -4.88 -19.49
CA TRP A 211 -2.49 -4.72 -18.05
C TRP A 211 -1.83 -5.94 -17.42
N GLU A 212 -2.22 -7.15 -17.80
CA GLU A 212 -1.53 -8.37 -17.36
C GLU A 212 -0.04 -8.34 -17.72
N LYS A 213 0.29 -7.98 -18.95
CA LYS A 213 1.67 -7.83 -19.40
C LYS A 213 2.42 -6.77 -18.60
N ILE A 214 1.84 -5.56 -18.44
CA ILE A 214 2.45 -4.46 -17.70
C ILE A 214 2.79 -4.91 -16.27
N PHE A 215 1.85 -5.52 -15.55
CA PHE A 215 2.08 -5.95 -14.18
C PHE A 215 3.02 -7.15 -14.08
N THR A 216 2.97 -8.09 -15.01
CA THR A 216 3.85 -9.27 -15.00
C THR A 216 5.29 -8.89 -15.27
N GLU A 217 5.54 -8.08 -16.30
CA GLU A 217 6.89 -7.71 -16.71
C GLU A 217 7.54 -6.67 -15.78
N ASN A 218 6.75 -5.87 -15.06
CA ASN A 218 7.24 -4.76 -14.25
C ASN A 218 6.84 -4.84 -12.77
N GLN A 219 6.51 -6.03 -12.27
CA GLN A 219 5.95 -6.21 -10.92
C GLN A 219 6.82 -5.59 -9.83
N LEU A 220 8.13 -5.86 -9.84
CA LEU A 220 9.09 -5.32 -8.88
C LEU A 220 9.05 -3.80 -8.87
N LYS A 221 9.23 -3.20 -10.04
CA LYS A 221 9.29 -1.75 -10.24
C LYS A 221 7.97 -1.06 -9.82
N ILE A 222 6.84 -1.61 -10.24
CA ILE A 222 5.51 -1.08 -9.86
C ILE A 222 5.29 -1.19 -8.36
N THR A 223 5.68 -2.30 -7.74
CA THR A 223 5.56 -2.49 -6.29
C THR A 223 6.37 -1.43 -5.54
N MET A 224 7.62 -1.21 -5.92
CA MET A 224 8.47 -0.17 -5.32
C MET A 224 7.88 1.23 -5.52
N MET A 225 7.40 1.55 -6.72
CA MET A 225 6.75 2.83 -7.01
C MET A 225 5.53 3.08 -6.12
N LEU A 226 4.67 2.08 -5.91
CA LEU A 226 3.48 2.20 -5.06
C LEU A 226 3.82 2.40 -3.59
N LEU A 227 4.93 1.81 -3.13
CA LEU A 227 5.41 1.96 -1.76
C LEU A 227 6.06 3.33 -1.52
N GLN A 228 6.83 3.83 -2.49
CA GLN A 228 7.69 5.00 -2.32
C GLN A 228 7.10 6.29 -2.88
N CYS A 229 6.26 6.21 -3.91
CA CYS A 229 6.01 7.36 -4.77
C CYS A 229 4.59 7.90 -4.77
N ALA A 230 3.57 7.34 -4.25
CA ALA A 230 2.19 7.87 -4.27
C ALA A 230 2.03 9.28 -4.92
N ARG A 231 1.18 10.13 -4.39
CA ARG A 231 0.86 11.45 -4.99
C ARG A 231 2.02 12.47 -4.96
N THR A 232 3.04 12.25 -4.14
CA THR A 232 4.11 13.23 -3.88
C THR A 232 5.49 12.77 -4.37
N TYR A 233 5.54 11.75 -5.20
CA TYR A 233 6.78 11.05 -5.55
C TYR A 233 7.91 11.93 -6.10
N LYS A 234 7.59 13.04 -6.78
CA LYS A 234 8.60 13.96 -7.34
C LYS A 234 9.22 14.89 -6.30
N THR A 235 8.50 15.16 -5.21
CA THR A 235 8.88 16.17 -4.21
C THR A 235 9.11 15.60 -2.83
N ASP A 236 8.86 14.30 -2.62
CA ASP A 236 9.05 13.64 -1.34
C ASP A 236 10.54 13.38 -1.09
N SER A 237 11.11 14.14 -0.16
CA SER A 237 12.52 14.02 0.24
C SER A 237 12.77 12.80 1.12
N TYR A 238 11.72 12.26 1.75
CA TYR A 238 11.84 11.20 2.74
C TYR A 238 10.96 9.99 2.38
N LYS A 239 11.20 9.45 1.19
CA LYS A 239 10.49 8.24 0.73
C LYS A 239 10.70 7.07 1.70
N PRO A 240 9.69 6.23 1.89
CA PRO A 240 9.86 5.04 2.72
C PRO A 240 10.96 4.13 2.19
N THR A 241 11.85 3.72 3.07
CA THR A 241 12.84 2.67 2.84
C THR A 241 12.47 1.40 3.58
N TYR A 242 11.65 1.51 4.65
CA TYR A 242 11.12 0.38 5.40
C TYR A 242 9.60 0.43 5.52
N ILE A 243 9.03 -0.75 5.73
CA ILE A 243 7.63 -0.98 6.04
C ILE A 243 7.53 -1.62 7.41
N LEU A 244 6.71 -1.05 8.27
CA LEU A 244 6.30 -1.62 9.55
C LEU A 244 4.80 -1.95 9.48
N HIS A 245 4.43 -3.21 9.58
CA HIS A 245 3.04 -3.63 9.51
C HIS A 245 2.62 -4.38 10.77
N GLU A 246 1.67 -3.83 11.53
CA GLU A 246 1.01 -4.52 12.64
C GLU A 246 0.17 -5.69 12.10
N CYS A 247 0.65 -6.92 12.29
CA CYS A 247 0.03 -8.13 11.76
C CYS A 247 -1.17 -8.60 12.56
N GLU A 248 -1.08 -8.46 13.86
CA GLU A 248 -2.13 -8.80 14.82
C GLU A 248 -2.24 -7.67 15.84
N LYS A 249 -3.47 -7.18 16.02
CA LYS A 249 -3.75 -6.10 16.96
C LYS A 249 -3.64 -6.62 18.39
N HIS A 250 -2.92 -5.88 19.21
CA HIS A 250 -2.85 -6.11 20.64
C HIS A 250 -3.22 -4.83 21.42
N SER A 251 -3.80 -4.97 22.61
CA SER A 251 -4.11 -3.82 23.48
C SER A 251 -2.86 -3.20 24.10
N ASP A 252 -1.81 -3.98 24.25
CA ASP A 252 -0.52 -3.60 24.79
C ASP A 252 0.51 -3.54 23.66
N ILE A 253 1.12 -2.37 23.47
CA ILE A 253 2.15 -2.13 22.45
C ILE A 253 3.37 -3.05 22.61
N GLY A 254 3.68 -3.49 23.83
CA GLY A 254 4.77 -4.40 24.13
C GLY A 254 4.55 -5.83 23.65
N ASN A 255 3.32 -6.18 23.23
CA ASN A 255 2.93 -7.54 22.81
C ASN A 255 2.40 -7.62 21.39
N CYS A 256 2.74 -6.67 20.54
CA CYS A 256 2.33 -6.66 19.16
C CYS A 256 3.03 -7.76 18.36
N LYS A 257 2.36 -8.22 17.30
CA LYS A 257 3.00 -9.01 16.25
C LYS A 257 3.12 -8.13 15.01
N VAL A 258 4.34 -7.88 14.58
CA VAL A 258 4.63 -6.99 13.46
C VAL A 258 5.50 -7.65 12.41
N ALA A 259 5.29 -7.28 11.16
CA ALA A 259 6.21 -7.57 10.06
C ALA A 259 7.01 -6.30 9.76
N VAL A 260 8.34 -6.44 9.68
CA VAL A 260 9.25 -5.36 9.30
C VAL A 260 10.08 -5.82 8.12
N MET A 261 10.23 -4.98 7.13
CA MET A 261 11.04 -5.27 5.94
C MET A 261 11.46 -3.99 5.25
N SER A 262 12.56 -4.03 4.51
CA SER A 262 12.86 -2.98 3.56
C SER A 262 11.83 -2.98 2.42
N VAL A 263 11.71 -1.86 1.71
CA VAL A 263 10.86 -1.77 0.51
C VAL A 263 11.34 -2.74 -0.56
N GLU A 264 12.64 -2.95 -0.67
CA GLU A 264 13.27 -3.89 -1.62
C GLU A 264 12.95 -5.33 -1.26
N GLU A 265 13.08 -5.73 0.01
CA GLU A 265 12.67 -7.06 0.47
C GLU A 265 11.18 -7.32 0.18
N PHE A 266 10.31 -6.35 0.51
CA PHE A 266 8.88 -6.49 0.22
C PHE A 266 8.61 -6.69 -1.27
N ALA A 267 9.24 -5.88 -2.12
CA ALA A 267 9.04 -5.95 -3.57
C ALA A 267 9.54 -7.29 -4.13
N THR A 268 10.71 -7.77 -3.66
CA THR A 268 11.29 -9.06 -4.01
C THR A 268 10.39 -10.22 -3.57
N TYR A 269 9.95 -10.23 -2.32
CA TYR A 269 9.05 -11.28 -1.82
C TYR A 269 7.71 -11.25 -2.55
N SER A 270 7.18 -10.07 -2.84
CA SER A 270 5.95 -9.91 -3.60
C SER A 270 6.06 -10.49 -5.01
N GLN A 271 7.20 -10.32 -5.67
CA GLN A 271 7.48 -10.88 -6.99
C GLN A 271 7.55 -12.42 -6.98
N LEU A 272 8.18 -12.99 -5.95
CA LEU A 272 8.30 -14.44 -5.79
C LEU A 272 6.96 -15.12 -5.45
N PHE A 273 6.01 -14.37 -4.89
CA PHE A 273 4.75 -14.93 -4.42
C PHE A 273 3.80 -15.28 -5.56
N ASP A 274 3.57 -14.34 -6.46
CA ASP A 274 2.56 -14.45 -7.51
C ASP A 274 2.81 -13.39 -8.59
N SER A 275 2.50 -13.70 -9.83
CA SER A 275 2.45 -12.71 -10.90
C SER A 275 1.09 -12.01 -10.92
N PHE A 276 0.70 -11.43 -12.05
CA PHE A 276 -0.64 -10.90 -12.24
C PHE A 276 -1.68 -12.04 -12.23
N GLY A 277 -2.82 -11.79 -11.62
CA GLY A 277 -3.92 -12.73 -11.59
C GLY A 277 -5.27 -12.06 -11.32
N ILE A 278 -6.32 -12.81 -11.56
CA ILE A 278 -7.70 -12.38 -11.35
C ILE A 278 -8.32 -13.19 -10.23
N LYS A 279 -8.92 -12.49 -9.26
CA LYS A 279 -9.67 -13.12 -8.16
C LYS A 279 -11.14 -12.78 -8.30
N GLU A 280 -11.96 -13.80 -8.33
CA GLU A 280 -13.40 -13.66 -8.27
C GLU A 280 -13.88 -13.43 -6.83
N LYS A 281 -14.76 -12.46 -6.66
CA LYS A 281 -15.42 -12.18 -5.38
C LYS A 281 -16.93 -12.11 -5.58
N ARG A 282 -17.64 -12.80 -4.73
CA ARG A 282 -19.11 -12.68 -4.63
C ARG A 282 -19.47 -11.42 -3.85
N ILE A 283 -20.35 -10.62 -4.42
CA ILE A 283 -20.89 -9.42 -3.76
C ILE A 283 -21.84 -9.87 -2.66
N SER A 284 -21.64 -9.34 -1.45
CA SER A 284 -22.52 -9.62 -0.32
C SER A 284 -23.92 -9.03 -0.56
N LYS A 285 -24.95 -9.73 -0.09
CA LYS A 285 -26.34 -9.25 -0.13
C LYS A 285 -26.45 -7.88 0.54
N GLY A 286 -27.15 -6.95 -0.10
CA GLY A 286 -27.31 -5.58 0.38
C GLY A 286 -26.08 -4.69 0.23
N SER A 287 -24.99 -5.17 -0.40
CA SER A 287 -23.83 -4.34 -0.69
C SER A 287 -24.14 -3.31 -1.78
N TYR A 288 -23.79 -2.05 -1.55
CA TYR A 288 -23.89 -1.03 -2.59
C TYR A 288 -22.86 -1.20 -3.72
N LYS A 289 -21.88 -2.10 -3.56
CA LYS A 289 -20.75 -2.28 -4.52
C LYS A 289 -21.15 -2.96 -5.83
N GLY A 290 -22.33 -3.54 -5.92
CA GLY A 290 -22.75 -4.25 -7.14
C GLY A 290 -24.11 -4.92 -6.97
N ILE A 291 -24.42 -5.82 -7.89
CA ILE A 291 -25.63 -6.65 -7.84
C ILE A 291 -25.45 -7.72 -6.76
N ASP A 292 -26.44 -7.86 -5.90
CA ASP A 292 -26.45 -8.87 -4.84
C ASP A 292 -26.10 -10.26 -5.38
N MET A 293 -25.14 -10.90 -4.71
CA MET A 293 -24.64 -12.25 -5.01
C MET A 293 -23.95 -12.41 -6.38
N ALA A 294 -23.84 -11.36 -7.20
CA ALA A 294 -23.04 -11.41 -8.43
C ALA A 294 -21.57 -11.66 -8.13
N ILE A 295 -20.88 -12.30 -9.07
CA ILE A 295 -19.44 -12.55 -8.99
C ILE A 295 -18.76 -11.51 -9.89
N HIS A 296 -17.79 -10.77 -9.34
CA HIS A 296 -16.99 -9.80 -10.08
C HIS A 296 -15.52 -10.11 -9.95
N GLN A 297 -14.77 -9.77 -10.99
CA GLN A 297 -13.35 -9.97 -11.09
C GLN A 297 -12.57 -8.78 -10.50
N TYR A 298 -11.52 -9.10 -9.74
CA TYR A 298 -10.61 -8.13 -9.15
C TYR A 298 -9.16 -8.54 -9.45
N PRO A 299 -8.40 -7.66 -10.12
CA PRO A 299 -7.00 -7.95 -10.42
C PRO A 299 -6.12 -7.84 -9.17
N HIS A 300 -5.03 -8.60 -9.19
CA HIS A 300 -3.98 -8.54 -8.18
C HIS A 300 -2.63 -8.89 -8.81
N PHE A 301 -1.55 -8.49 -8.15
CA PHE A 301 -0.19 -8.89 -8.47
C PHE A 301 0.63 -8.98 -7.19
N GLY A 302 1.40 -10.05 -7.03
CA GLY A 302 2.14 -10.30 -5.80
C GLY A 302 1.28 -10.18 -4.55
N PHE A 303 1.75 -9.41 -3.59
CA PHE A 303 1.02 -9.12 -2.34
C PHE A 303 -0.04 -8.02 -2.47
N ILE A 304 -0.24 -7.48 -3.66
CA ILE A 304 -1.08 -6.30 -3.87
C ILE A 304 -2.36 -6.69 -4.62
N GLN A 305 -3.49 -6.20 -4.13
CA GLN A 305 -4.76 -6.18 -4.83
C GLN A 305 -5.08 -4.74 -5.19
N PHE A 306 -5.48 -4.49 -6.44
CA PHE A 306 -5.98 -3.18 -6.81
C PHE A 306 -7.47 -3.21 -7.17
N GLN A 307 -8.15 -2.13 -6.88
CA GLN A 307 -9.58 -1.98 -7.09
C GLN A 307 -9.95 -0.51 -7.16
N PRO A 308 -11.11 -0.17 -7.75
CA PRO A 308 -11.68 1.15 -7.59
C PRO A 308 -11.98 1.44 -6.13
N ILE A 309 -11.83 2.70 -5.71
CA ILE A 309 -12.23 3.11 -4.38
C ILE A 309 -13.74 2.89 -4.18
N GLY A 310 -14.12 2.28 -3.06
CA GLY A 310 -15.48 1.76 -2.91
C GLY A 310 -16.46 2.67 -2.21
N ASN A 311 -16.01 3.68 -1.51
CA ASN A 311 -16.81 4.49 -0.59
C ASN A 311 -17.04 5.94 -1.03
N GLN A 312 -16.64 6.32 -2.25
CA GLN A 312 -16.81 7.66 -2.78
C GLN A 312 -17.93 7.73 -3.83
N GLN A 313 -18.50 8.91 -3.96
CA GLN A 313 -19.58 9.17 -4.90
C GLN A 313 -19.10 9.59 -6.28
N ASN A 314 -17.90 10.18 -6.37
CA ASN A 314 -17.26 10.62 -7.59
C ASN A 314 -15.88 9.99 -7.68
N PHE A 315 -15.70 9.07 -8.63
CA PHE A 315 -14.52 8.22 -8.71
C PHE A 315 -13.62 8.55 -9.87
N SER A 316 -12.34 8.52 -9.60
CA SER A 316 -11.27 8.44 -10.59
C SER A 316 -10.03 7.80 -9.94
N GLU A 317 -10.21 7.12 -8.81
CA GLU A 317 -9.08 6.66 -8.00
C GLU A 317 -9.01 5.14 -7.94
N LEU A 318 -7.78 4.66 -8.14
CA LEU A 318 -7.34 3.30 -7.86
C LEU A 318 -6.85 3.21 -6.42
N GLN A 319 -7.30 2.19 -5.74
CA GLN A 319 -6.84 1.79 -4.44
C GLN A 319 -6.00 0.53 -4.54
N PHE A 320 -4.78 0.59 -4.06
CA PHE A 320 -3.88 -0.54 -3.93
C PHE A 320 -3.81 -0.97 -2.48
N ASN A 321 -4.13 -2.24 -2.22
CA ASN A 321 -4.21 -2.79 -0.87
C ASN A 321 -3.30 -4.00 -0.72
N LEU A 322 -2.71 -4.16 0.47
CA LEU A 322 -2.03 -5.38 0.84
C LEU A 322 -3.01 -6.55 0.93
N LYS A 323 -2.66 -7.69 0.38
CA LYS A 323 -3.40 -8.95 0.59
C LYS A 323 -3.35 -9.33 2.07
N SER A 324 -4.47 -9.75 2.63
CA SER A 324 -4.54 -10.20 4.02
C SER A 324 -3.53 -11.32 4.30
N LYS A 325 -2.79 -11.19 5.42
CA LYS A 325 -1.86 -12.21 5.94
C LYS A 325 -0.74 -12.62 4.97
N TYR A 326 -0.33 -11.73 4.07
CA TYR A 326 0.77 -11.98 3.13
C TYR A 326 2.07 -12.41 3.84
N TYR A 327 2.34 -11.87 5.02
CA TYR A 327 3.49 -12.19 5.87
C TYR A 327 3.56 -13.66 6.32
N ASN A 328 2.45 -14.41 6.27
CA ASN A 328 2.47 -15.85 6.55
C ASN A 328 3.20 -16.66 5.46
N LYS A 329 3.48 -16.06 4.33
CA LYS A 329 4.16 -16.70 3.19
C LYS A 329 5.69 -16.55 3.23
N PHE A 330 6.25 -15.70 4.10
CA PHE A 330 7.67 -15.36 4.07
C PHE A 330 8.60 -16.59 4.16
N LYS A 331 8.31 -17.53 5.05
CA LYS A 331 9.14 -18.75 5.13
C LYS A 331 9.17 -19.51 3.80
N ALA A 332 8.01 -19.74 3.20
CA ALA A 332 7.91 -20.46 1.92
C ALA A 332 8.59 -19.71 0.77
N LEU A 333 8.64 -18.37 0.83
CA LEU A 333 9.31 -17.55 -0.17
C LEU A 333 10.83 -17.60 -0.03
N LEU A 334 11.34 -17.59 1.20
CA LEU A 334 12.78 -17.75 1.47
C LEU A 334 13.27 -19.13 1.06
N ASP A 335 12.48 -20.18 1.34
CA ASP A 335 12.80 -21.54 0.91
C ASP A 335 12.90 -21.60 -0.63
N LYS A 336 11.96 -20.98 -1.36
CA LYS A 336 12.00 -20.87 -2.82
C LYS A 336 13.20 -20.07 -3.35
N ALA A 337 13.51 -18.93 -2.74
CA ALA A 337 14.66 -18.11 -3.14
C ALA A 337 15.98 -18.89 -2.96
N ASN A 338 16.12 -19.62 -1.87
CA ASN A 338 17.28 -20.46 -1.61
C ASN A 338 17.39 -21.65 -2.57
N GLU A 339 16.27 -22.20 -3.04
CA GLU A 339 16.25 -23.28 -4.05
C GLU A 339 16.66 -22.77 -5.43
N GLN A 340 16.23 -21.55 -5.81
CA GLN A 340 16.61 -20.93 -7.09
C GLN A 340 18.10 -20.62 -7.15
N ASN A 341 18.67 -20.07 -6.08
CA ASN A 341 20.11 -19.76 -6.01
C ASN A 341 21.00 -21.02 -6.06
N LYS A 342 20.52 -22.17 -5.61
CA LYS A 342 21.25 -23.45 -5.70
C LYS A 342 21.18 -24.12 -7.06
N GLY A 343 20.24 -23.70 -7.92
CA GLY A 343 20.11 -24.21 -9.29
C GLY A 343 20.93 -23.44 -10.32
N GLU A 344 21.55 -22.32 -9.93
CA GLU A 344 22.39 -21.47 -10.79
C GLU A 344 23.90 -21.66 -10.50
N GLU A 345 24.28 -22.46 -9.49
CA GLU A 345 25.64 -22.98 -9.26
C GLU A 345 25.83 -24.36 -9.95
#